data_5ee9ca44e1736748337cb8be25e307da
#
_entry.id   5ee9ca44e1736748337cb8be25e307da
#
_cell.length_a   1.000
_cell.length_b   1.000
_cell.length_c   1.000
_cell.angle_alpha   90.00
_cell.angle_beta   90.00
_cell.angle_gamma   90.00
#
_symmetry.space_group_name_H-M   'P 1'
#
loop_
_entity.id
_entity.type
_entity.pdbx_description
1 polymer ?
#
loop_
_entity_poly.entity_id
_entity_poly.type
_entity_poly.pdbx_seq_one_letter_code
_entity_poly.pdbx_strand_id
1 'polypeptide(L)'
;DTLPPQNALPVSENVYGKTEDTYLEGLSFLYFQFVTNDLTDLQQMDGGASELIRAFWSVQETTADAVKCAWENDAWVRALNTDTWNSEQNDAVYAVYVRTLQGVAYVNEFLRQTTDEKLDARGVPEDVKLKVNCFRDEARFLRAYFYWMALDCFGSVPFSTEDSPFGGTYTPPQASRTDIFNFCVNELQSLLSDNSNLPAAKIMYPRADKGA
;
A
#
# COMPACT_ATOMS: atom_id res chain seq x y z
N ASP A 1 1.28 1.88 -31.83
CA ASP A 1 0.76 2.34 -30.54
C ASP A 1 0.07 1.16 -29.85
N THR A 2 0.84 0.39 -29.08
CA THR A 2 0.27 -0.64 -28.22
C THR A 2 -0.13 0.03 -26.91
N LEU A 3 -1.41 0.01 -26.60
CA LEU A 3 -1.90 0.41 -25.27
C LEU A 3 -1.16 -0.43 -24.20
N PRO A 4 -0.68 0.20 -23.12
CA PRO A 4 -0.09 -0.56 -22.03
C PRO A 4 -1.11 -1.58 -21.50
N PRO A 5 -0.65 -2.75 -21.00
CA PRO A 5 -1.55 -3.73 -20.38
C PRO A 5 -2.41 -3.05 -19.32
N GLN A 6 -3.68 -3.40 -19.22
CA GLN A 6 -4.62 -2.82 -18.23
C GLN A 6 -4.16 -2.96 -16.77
N ASN A 7 -3.18 -3.83 -16.51
CA ASN A 7 -2.54 -4.02 -15.19
C ASN A 7 -1.13 -3.44 -15.11
N ALA A 8 -0.70 -2.65 -16.11
CA ALA A 8 0.56 -1.92 -15.97
C ALA A 8 0.37 -0.85 -14.89
N LEU A 9 1.28 -0.84 -13.91
CA LEU A 9 1.41 0.27 -12.98
C LEU A 9 1.30 1.59 -13.77
N PRO A 10 0.42 2.53 -13.42
CA PRO A 10 0.25 3.79 -14.16
C PRO A 10 1.48 4.70 -14.11
N VAL A 11 2.63 4.15 -13.82
CA VAL A 11 3.86 4.86 -13.51
C VAL A 11 4.89 4.57 -14.60
N SER A 12 4.59 4.96 -15.83
CA SER A 12 5.63 5.12 -16.83
C SER A 12 6.40 6.44 -16.57
N GLU A 13 7.65 6.51 -17.03
CA GLU A 13 8.46 7.75 -16.94
C GLU A 13 7.75 8.98 -17.56
N ASN A 14 6.72 8.76 -18.35
CA ASN A 14 5.95 9.78 -19.07
C ASN A 14 4.73 10.31 -18.29
N VAL A 15 4.39 9.74 -17.12
CA VAL A 15 3.22 10.17 -16.32
C VAL A 15 3.54 11.43 -15.53
N TYR A 16 4.78 11.55 -15.04
CA TYR A 16 5.17 12.68 -14.19
C TYR A 16 5.73 13.83 -15.03
N GLY A 17 5.11 15.00 -14.89
CA GLY A 17 5.51 16.25 -15.54
C GLY A 17 6.36 17.14 -14.64
N LYS A 18 6.22 18.45 -14.84
CA LYS A 18 6.94 19.50 -14.08
C LYS A 18 6.10 20.15 -12.99
N THR A 19 4.81 19.85 -12.95
CA THR A 19 3.86 20.48 -12.04
C THR A 19 3.58 19.59 -10.83
N GLU A 20 3.22 20.21 -9.71
CA GLU A 20 2.84 19.51 -8.48
C GLU A 20 1.71 18.51 -8.70
N ASP A 21 0.73 18.83 -9.52
CA ASP A 21 -0.51 18.06 -9.69
C ASP A 21 -0.24 16.61 -10.09
N THR A 22 0.73 16.36 -11.01
CA THR A 22 1.05 15.00 -11.45
C THR A 22 1.62 14.13 -10.34
N TYR A 23 2.38 14.71 -9.41
CA TYR A 23 2.91 14.01 -8.23
C TYR A 23 1.86 13.82 -7.16
N LEU A 24 0.96 14.80 -6.98
CA LEU A 24 -0.17 14.70 -6.07
C LEU A 24 -1.18 13.64 -6.54
N GLU A 25 -1.42 13.52 -7.84
CA GLU A 25 -2.23 12.44 -8.43
C GLU A 25 -1.60 11.07 -8.12
N GLY A 26 -0.27 10.94 -8.29
CA GLY A 26 0.46 9.72 -7.94
C GLY A 26 0.33 9.38 -6.45
N LEU A 27 0.51 10.34 -5.56
CA LEU A 27 0.30 10.15 -4.12
C LEU A 27 -1.14 9.77 -3.79
N SER A 28 -2.12 10.45 -4.41
CA SER A 28 -3.55 10.17 -4.20
C SER A 28 -3.92 8.74 -4.60
N PHE A 29 -3.28 8.23 -5.67
CA PHE A 29 -3.43 6.83 -6.07
C PHE A 29 -2.95 5.85 -4.99
N LEU A 30 -1.88 6.19 -4.24
CA LEU A 30 -1.40 5.36 -3.13
C LEU A 30 -2.41 5.33 -1.98
N TYR A 31 -3.01 6.46 -1.62
CA TYR A 31 -4.09 6.51 -0.62
C TYR A 31 -5.32 5.73 -1.08
N PHE A 32 -5.64 5.79 -2.37
CA PHE A 32 -6.79 5.08 -2.95
C PHE A 32 -6.67 3.56 -2.82
N GLN A 33 -5.45 3.01 -2.67
CA GLN A 33 -5.25 1.56 -2.50
C GLN A 33 -5.95 0.98 -1.27
N PHE A 34 -6.26 1.79 -0.26
CA PHE A 34 -7.00 1.33 0.93
C PHE A 34 -8.49 1.09 0.66
N VAL A 35 -9.06 1.74 -0.34
CA VAL A 35 -10.51 1.74 -0.61
C VAL A 35 -10.88 1.27 -2.02
N THR A 36 -9.91 0.95 -2.87
CA THR A 36 -10.21 0.40 -4.19
C THR A 36 -10.71 -1.05 -4.09
N ASN A 37 -11.62 -1.43 -4.99
CA ASN A 37 -12.32 -2.70 -5.00
C ASN A 37 -12.20 -3.43 -6.35
N ASP A 38 -11.06 -3.31 -7.03
CA ASP A 38 -10.83 -3.76 -8.40
C ASP A 38 -10.24 -5.18 -8.54
N LEU A 39 -10.21 -5.99 -7.47
CA LEU A 39 -9.80 -7.39 -7.59
C LEU A 39 -10.81 -8.20 -8.40
N THR A 40 -10.34 -8.91 -9.43
CA THR A 40 -11.16 -9.63 -10.39
C THR A 40 -11.05 -11.16 -10.30
N ASP A 41 -10.06 -11.66 -9.60
CA ASP A 41 -9.74 -13.09 -9.47
C ASP A 41 -10.28 -13.73 -8.19
N LEU A 42 -11.31 -13.13 -7.59
CA LEU A 42 -12.01 -13.64 -6.42
C LEU A 42 -12.96 -14.79 -6.80
N GLN A 43 -13.06 -15.79 -5.93
CA GLN A 43 -13.87 -16.97 -6.15
C GLN A 43 -15.23 -16.94 -5.41
N GLN A 44 -15.27 -16.32 -4.25
CA GLN A 44 -16.41 -16.36 -3.32
C GLN A 44 -16.86 -14.98 -2.85
N MET A 45 -16.02 -13.97 -3.04
CA MET A 45 -16.27 -12.61 -2.57
C MET A 45 -16.66 -11.73 -3.75
N ASP A 46 -17.67 -10.91 -3.58
CA ASP A 46 -17.96 -9.83 -4.50
C ASP A 46 -16.78 -8.85 -4.54
N GLY A 47 -16.37 -8.45 -5.74
CA GLY A 47 -15.32 -7.47 -5.95
C GLY A 47 -15.49 -6.20 -5.09
N GLY A 48 -16.74 -5.75 -4.88
CA GLY A 48 -17.06 -4.63 -3.99
C GLY A 48 -16.73 -4.85 -2.51
N ALA A 49 -16.51 -6.08 -2.07
CA ALA A 49 -16.09 -6.40 -0.70
C ALA A 49 -14.57 -6.54 -0.55
N SER A 50 -13.80 -6.42 -1.63
CA SER A 50 -12.35 -6.64 -1.68
C SER A 50 -11.51 -5.41 -1.32
N GLU A 51 -12.11 -4.33 -0.86
CA GLU A 51 -11.39 -3.17 -0.33
C GLU A 51 -10.48 -3.58 0.83
N LEU A 52 -9.26 -3.07 0.85
CA LEU A 52 -8.29 -3.47 1.86
C LEU A 52 -8.80 -3.27 3.29
N ILE A 53 -9.35 -2.09 3.60
CA ILE A 53 -9.83 -1.77 4.95
C ILE A 53 -10.97 -2.72 5.35
N ARG A 54 -11.89 -3.00 4.43
CA ARG A 54 -13.02 -3.89 4.69
C ARG A 54 -12.56 -5.34 4.89
N ALA A 55 -11.69 -5.84 3.99
CA ALA A 55 -11.17 -7.20 4.09
C ALA A 55 -10.35 -7.39 5.38
N PHE A 56 -9.47 -6.42 5.70
CA PHE A 56 -8.66 -6.42 6.92
C PHE A 56 -9.53 -6.43 8.19
N TRP A 57 -10.53 -5.54 8.26
CA TRP A 57 -11.48 -5.53 9.36
C TRP A 57 -12.21 -6.88 9.48
N SER A 58 -12.66 -7.44 8.37
CA SER A 58 -13.40 -8.70 8.37
C SER A 58 -12.57 -9.85 8.91
N VAL A 59 -11.32 -10.00 8.47
CA VAL A 59 -10.47 -11.11 8.96
C VAL A 59 -10.07 -10.95 10.42
N GLN A 60 -10.02 -9.74 10.95
CA GLN A 60 -9.65 -9.50 12.35
C GLN A 60 -10.85 -9.62 13.29
N GLU A 61 -11.93 -8.91 13.02
CA GLU A 61 -13.03 -8.79 13.97
C GLU A 61 -13.94 -10.03 13.98
N THR A 62 -14.14 -10.69 12.82
CA THR A 62 -14.99 -11.87 12.77
C THR A 62 -14.30 -13.12 13.33
N THR A 63 -12.99 -13.28 13.11
CA THR A 63 -12.23 -14.41 13.68
C THR A 63 -11.87 -14.22 15.15
N ALA A 64 -11.93 -12.99 15.67
CA ALA A 64 -11.76 -12.71 17.09
C ALA A 64 -13.04 -12.93 17.92
N ASP A 65 -14.12 -13.41 17.30
CA ASP A 65 -15.45 -13.58 17.91
C ASP A 65 -16.04 -12.27 18.50
N ALA A 66 -15.49 -11.12 18.05
CA ALA A 66 -15.96 -9.81 18.49
C ALA A 66 -17.29 -9.42 17.82
N VAL A 67 -17.45 -9.83 16.57
CA VAL A 67 -18.65 -9.58 15.76
C VAL A 67 -18.95 -10.77 14.85
N LYS A 68 -20.20 -10.85 14.38
CA LYS A 68 -20.59 -11.78 13.30
C LYS A 68 -21.13 -11.00 12.13
N CYS A 69 -20.67 -11.33 10.94
CA CYS A 69 -21.24 -10.79 9.72
C CYS A 69 -22.52 -11.55 9.37
N ALA A 70 -23.60 -10.81 9.11
CA ALA A 70 -24.91 -11.40 8.81
C ALA A 70 -25.02 -12.02 7.41
N TRP A 71 -24.03 -11.88 6.56
CA TRP A 71 -24.03 -12.42 5.19
C TRP A 71 -23.63 -13.90 5.16
N GLU A 72 -24.27 -14.72 5.96
CA GLU A 72 -23.93 -16.14 6.13
C GLU A 72 -24.17 -17.00 4.88
N ASN A 73 -24.85 -16.47 3.86
CA ASN A 73 -24.97 -17.13 2.58
C ASN A 73 -23.63 -17.14 1.80
N ASP A 74 -22.77 -16.18 2.08
CA ASP A 74 -21.46 -16.11 1.46
C ASP A 74 -20.47 -17.06 2.16
N ALA A 75 -19.84 -17.93 1.40
CA ALA A 75 -18.99 -18.97 1.95
C ALA A 75 -17.79 -18.41 2.72
N TRP A 76 -17.18 -17.32 2.22
CA TRP A 76 -16.06 -16.66 2.89
C TRP A 76 -16.45 -16.04 4.24
N VAL A 77 -17.66 -15.46 4.33
CA VAL A 77 -18.21 -14.92 5.59
C VAL A 77 -18.46 -16.02 6.60
N ARG A 78 -19.11 -17.09 6.16
CA ARG A 78 -19.40 -18.26 7.01
C ARG A 78 -18.12 -18.87 7.57
N ALA A 79 -17.09 -18.99 6.74
CA ALA A 79 -15.81 -19.54 7.13
C ALA A 79 -15.11 -18.68 8.21
N LEU A 80 -15.16 -17.35 8.08
CA LEU A 80 -14.62 -16.42 9.10
C LEU A 80 -15.44 -16.46 10.40
N ASN A 81 -16.78 -16.44 10.29
CA ASN A 81 -17.69 -16.48 11.46
C ASN A 81 -17.57 -17.78 12.29
N THR A 82 -17.04 -18.85 11.72
CA THR A 82 -16.98 -20.19 12.35
C THR A 82 -15.54 -20.70 12.52
N ASP A 83 -14.54 -19.87 12.25
CA ASP A 83 -13.11 -20.21 12.31
C ASP A 83 -12.75 -21.48 11.49
N THR A 84 -13.43 -21.67 10.35
CA THR A 84 -13.18 -22.78 9.42
C THR A 84 -12.46 -22.33 8.14
N TRP A 85 -12.02 -21.09 8.10
CA TRP A 85 -11.27 -20.54 6.97
C TRP A 85 -9.87 -21.18 6.85
N ASN A 86 -9.35 -21.16 5.64
CA ASN A 86 -7.94 -21.43 5.38
C ASN A 86 -7.40 -20.43 4.33
N SER A 87 -6.09 -20.27 4.30
CA SER A 87 -5.43 -19.27 3.45
C SER A 87 -5.57 -19.52 1.95
N GLU A 88 -5.95 -20.74 1.54
CA GLU A 88 -6.06 -21.12 0.13
C GLU A 88 -7.46 -20.91 -0.42
N GLN A 89 -8.47 -20.78 0.45
CA GLN A 89 -9.88 -20.83 0.07
C GLN A 89 -10.72 -19.67 0.62
N ASN A 90 -10.09 -18.63 1.17
CA ASN A 90 -10.83 -17.49 1.69
C ASN A 90 -10.41 -16.20 0.98
N ASP A 91 -11.31 -15.66 0.19
CA ASP A 91 -11.09 -14.46 -0.60
C ASP A 91 -10.77 -13.22 0.24
N ALA A 92 -11.28 -13.11 1.47
CA ALA A 92 -10.95 -11.98 2.35
C ALA A 92 -9.48 -12.03 2.79
N VAL A 93 -8.98 -13.22 3.16
CA VAL A 93 -7.57 -13.43 3.49
C VAL A 93 -6.69 -13.16 2.27
N TYR A 94 -7.09 -13.66 1.09
CA TYR A 94 -6.42 -13.40 -0.17
C TYR A 94 -6.40 -11.89 -0.52
N ALA A 95 -7.53 -11.20 -0.38
CA ALA A 95 -7.63 -9.77 -0.65
C ALA A 95 -6.68 -8.95 0.24
N VAL A 96 -6.59 -9.23 1.54
CA VAL A 96 -5.63 -8.57 2.43
C VAL A 96 -4.20 -8.80 1.97
N TYR A 97 -3.85 -10.06 1.62
CA TYR A 97 -2.50 -10.39 1.18
C TYR A 97 -2.12 -9.64 -0.11
N VAL A 98 -2.95 -9.72 -1.13
CA VAL A 98 -2.69 -9.09 -2.43
C VAL A 98 -2.66 -7.57 -2.30
N ARG A 99 -3.64 -6.97 -1.62
CA ARG A 99 -3.76 -5.53 -1.49
C ARG A 99 -2.59 -4.90 -0.75
N THR A 100 -2.15 -5.51 0.35
CA THR A 100 -1.02 -4.98 1.12
C THR A 100 0.27 -5.01 0.31
N LEU A 101 0.58 -6.11 -0.36
CA LEU A 101 1.80 -6.25 -1.17
C LEU A 101 1.74 -5.41 -2.45
N GLN A 102 0.57 -5.27 -3.06
CA GLN A 102 0.35 -4.39 -4.20
C GLN A 102 0.54 -2.92 -3.80
N GLY A 103 0.01 -2.52 -2.64
CA GLY A 103 0.23 -1.19 -2.08
C GLY A 103 1.71 -0.88 -1.88
N VAL A 104 2.48 -1.83 -1.32
CA VAL A 104 3.95 -1.71 -1.20
C VAL A 104 4.60 -1.53 -2.56
N ALA A 105 4.21 -2.33 -3.56
CA ALA A 105 4.79 -2.24 -4.91
C ALA A 105 4.55 -0.86 -5.55
N TYR A 106 3.34 -0.32 -5.40
CA TYR A 106 3.00 1.02 -5.91
C TYR A 106 3.79 2.13 -5.19
N VAL A 107 3.94 2.03 -3.87
CA VAL A 107 4.77 2.99 -3.12
C VAL A 107 6.22 2.93 -3.59
N ASN A 108 6.80 1.75 -3.70
CA ASN A 108 8.18 1.59 -4.15
C ASN A 108 8.38 2.21 -5.54
N GLU A 109 7.42 2.01 -6.44
CA GLU A 109 7.51 2.62 -7.77
C GLU A 109 7.39 4.15 -7.72
N PHE A 110 6.46 4.69 -6.92
CA PHE A 110 6.36 6.14 -6.71
C PHE A 110 7.69 6.72 -6.23
N LEU A 111 8.33 6.08 -5.24
CA LEU A 111 9.62 6.50 -4.70
C LEU A 111 10.75 6.44 -5.74
N ARG A 112 10.78 5.39 -6.61
CA ARG A 112 11.74 5.30 -7.73
C ARG A 112 11.55 6.40 -8.75
N GLN A 113 10.31 6.80 -9.02
CA GLN A 113 9.99 7.81 -10.02
C GLN A 113 10.16 9.25 -9.51
N THR A 114 10.33 9.44 -8.24
CA THR A 114 10.40 10.77 -7.61
C THR A 114 11.75 11.07 -6.96
N THR A 115 12.83 10.36 -7.36
CA THR A 115 14.19 10.68 -6.89
C THR A 115 14.65 12.05 -7.39
N ASP A 116 15.59 12.68 -6.69
CA ASP A 116 16.13 14.00 -7.05
C ASP A 116 16.67 14.00 -8.49
N GLU A 117 17.40 12.92 -8.90
CA GLU A 117 17.92 12.82 -10.26
C GLU A 117 16.79 12.82 -11.32
N LYS A 118 15.67 12.14 -11.03
CA LYS A 118 14.54 12.11 -11.97
C LYS A 118 13.77 13.42 -11.98
N LEU A 119 13.64 14.08 -10.84
CA LEU A 119 13.05 15.42 -10.77
C LEU A 119 13.89 16.43 -11.54
N ASP A 120 15.22 16.38 -11.40
CA ASP A 120 16.16 17.23 -12.13
C ASP A 120 16.10 16.95 -13.65
N ALA A 121 16.13 15.70 -14.05
CA ALA A 121 16.05 15.32 -15.45
C ALA A 121 14.76 15.79 -16.14
N ARG A 122 13.65 15.85 -15.40
CA ARG A 122 12.37 16.40 -15.87
C ARG A 122 12.33 17.94 -15.83
N GLY A 123 13.30 18.58 -15.19
CA GLY A 123 13.35 20.03 -15.01
C GLY A 123 12.24 20.53 -14.10
N VAL A 124 11.96 19.81 -13.00
CA VAL A 124 10.97 20.18 -11.99
C VAL A 124 11.46 21.41 -11.21
N PRO A 125 10.63 22.46 -11.04
CA PRO A 125 11.00 23.64 -10.25
C PRO A 125 11.30 23.29 -8.78
N GLU A 126 12.17 24.06 -8.14
CA GLU A 126 12.65 23.78 -6.78
C GLU A 126 11.52 23.81 -5.73
N ASP A 127 10.57 24.73 -5.86
CA ASP A 127 9.40 24.82 -4.99
C ASP A 127 8.49 23.60 -5.11
N VAL A 128 8.40 22.98 -6.30
CA VAL A 128 7.67 21.73 -6.53
C VAL A 128 8.44 20.56 -5.95
N LYS A 129 9.79 20.51 -6.09
CA LYS A 129 10.61 19.44 -5.47
C LYS A 129 10.43 19.37 -3.96
N LEU A 130 10.38 20.52 -3.27
CA LEU A 130 10.14 20.58 -1.83
C LEU A 130 8.81 19.90 -1.45
N LYS A 131 7.77 20.10 -2.25
CA LYS A 131 6.47 19.44 -2.05
C LYS A 131 6.53 17.93 -2.35
N VAL A 132 7.22 17.55 -3.42
CA VAL A 132 7.41 16.14 -3.78
C VAL A 132 8.18 15.40 -2.68
N ASN A 133 9.16 16.04 -2.02
CA ASN A 133 9.84 15.45 -0.88
C ASN A 133 8.90 15.18 0.30
N CYS A 134 7.92 16.06 0.54
CA CYS A 134 6.84 15.79 1.49
C CYS A 134 5.98 14.58 1.04
N PHE A 135 5.61 14.51 -0.24
CA PHE A 135 4.85 13.39 -0.79
C PHE A 135 5.60 12.05 -0.70
N ARG A 136 6.93 12.08 -0.86
CA ARG A 136 7.78 10.90 -0.67
C ARG A 136 7.73 10.39 0.78
N ASP A 137 7.78 11.30 1.76
CA ASP A 137 7.68 10.92 3.16
C ASP A 137 6.28 10.40 3.51
N GLU A 138 5.21 10.96 2.94
CA GLU A 138 3.87 10.38 3.06
C GLU A 138 3.78 8.98 2.41
N ALA A 139 4.37 8.79 1.25
CA ALA A 139 4.42 7.48 0.59
C ALA A 139 5.17 6.44 1.45
N ARG A 140 6.27 6.81 2.11
CA ARG A 140 7.00 5.96 3.05
C ARG A 140 6.15 5.59 4.26
N PHE A 141 5.36 6.53 4.79
CA PHE A 141 4.38 6.24 5.84
C PHE A 141 3.36 5.18 5.35
N LEU A 142 2.78 5.37 4.17
CA LEU A 142 1.83 4.40 3.62
C LEU A 142 2.45 3.01 3.42
N ARG A 143 3.72 2.93 2.98
CA ARG A 143 4.45 1.65 2.87
C ARG A 143 4.60 0.97 4.23
N ALA A 144 4.99 1.71 5.25
CA ALA A 144 5.09 1.16 6.60
C ALA A 144 3.72 0.66 7.09
N TYR A 145 2.64 1.37 6.76
CA TYR A 145 1.28 0.97 7.11
C TYR A 145 0.84 -0.31 6.37
N PHE A 146 1.11 -0.43 5.06
CA PHE A 146 0.84 -1.66 4.31
C PHE A 146 1.63 -2.85 4.87
N TYR A 147 2.91 -2.67 5.18
CA TYR A 147 3.72 -3.72 5.78
C TYR A 147 3.26 -4.08 7.19
N TRP A 148 2.79 -3.11 7.98
CA TRP A 148 2.22 -3.39 9.30
C TRP A 148 0.96 -4.26 9.18
N MET A 149 0.04 -3.95 8.27
CA MET A 149 -1.15 -4.79 8.03
C MET A 149 -0.77 -6.20 7.58
N ALA A 150 0.20 -6.31 6.67
CA ALA A 150 0.69 -7.61 6.21
C ALA A 150 1.40 -8.40 7.33
N LEU A 151 2.21 -7.73 8.14
CA LEU A 151 2.88 -8.30 9.31
C LEU A 151 1.89 -8.84 10.33
N ASP A 152 0.84 -8.09 10.60
CA ASP A 152 -0.17 -8.43 11.60
C ASP A 152 -0.93 -9.69 11.19
N CYS A 153 -1.39 -9.77 9.93
CA CYS A 153 -2.14 -10.91 9.43
C CYS A 153 -1.27 -12.14 9.11
N PHE A 154 -0.06 -11.96 8.56
CA PHE A 154 0.72 -13.06 7.97
C PHE A 154 2.08 -13.30 8.64
N GLY A 155 2.56 -12.38 9.42
CA GLY A 155 3.88 -12.45 10.06
C GLY A 155 5.02 -12.27 9.06
N SER A 156 5.44 -13.32 8.36
CA SER A 156 6.48 -13.26 7.33
C SER A 156 5.85 -13.04 5.95
N VAL A 157 6.36 -12.06 5.20
CA VAL A 157 5.86 -11.70 3.87
C VAL A 157 7.01 -11.37 2.92
N PRO A 158 6.79 -11.40 1.59
CA PRO A 158 7.76 -10.89 0.63
C PRO A 158 8.12 -9.44 0.93
N PHE A 159 9.43 -9.14 0.90
CA PHE A 159 9.95 -7.82 1.26
C PHE A 159 10.70 -7.18 0.09
N SER A 160 10.32 -5.96 -0.23
CA SER A 160 10.98 -5.12 -1.23
C SER A 160 10.88 -3.64 -0.87
N THR A 161 11.85 -2.87 -1.32
CA THR A 161 11.89 -1.41 -1.24
C THR A 161 12.08 -0.82 -2.65
N GLU A 162 12.15 0.50 -2.75
CA GLU A 162 12.51 1.20 -3.98
C GLU A 162 13.86 0.79 -4.55
N ASP A 163 14.79 0.32 -3.70
CA ASP A 163 16.13 -0.11 -4.09
C ASP A 163 16.16 -1.58 -4.57
N SER A 164 15.08 -2.31 -4.37
CA SER A 164 15.00 -3.71 -4.82
C SER A 164 14.93 -3.79 -6.35
N PRO A 165 15.43 -4.85 -6.97
CA PRO A 165 15.26 -5.06 -8.40
C PRO A 165 13.79 -4.99 -8.80
N PHE A 166 13.50 -4.48 -10.00
CA PHE A 166 12.15 -4.30 -10.49
C PHE A 166 11.99 -4.95 -11.88
N GLY A 167 10.86 -5.64 -12.08
CA GLY A 167 10.50 -6.26 -13.35
C GLY A 167 11.17 -7.61 -13.62
N GLY A 168 10.89 -8.16 -14.81
CA GLY A 168 11.44 -9.46 -15.21
C GLY A 168 10.93 -10.62 -14.34
N THR A 169 11.87 -11.48 -13.95
CA THR A 169 11.61 -12.67 -13.13
C THR A 169 11.92 -12.45 -11.65
N TYR A 170 12.16 -11.21 -11.22
CA TYR A 170 12.48 -10.94 -9.82
C TYR A 170 11.30 -11.23 -8.92
N THR A 171 11.52 -12.10 -7.95
CA THR A 171 10.58 -12.40 -6.88
C THR A 171 11.19 -11.92 -5.56
N PRO A 172 10.55 -10.99 -4.83
CA PRO A 172 11.06 -10.52 -3.56
C PRO A 172 11.24 -11.67 -2.58
N PRO A 173 12.38 -11.74 -1.86
CA PRO A 173 12.57 -12.75 -0.83
C PRO A 173 11.59 -12.52 0.32
N GLN A 174 11.21 -13.61 0.99
CA GLN A 174 10.41 -13.53 2.20
C GLN A 174 11.27 -13.04 3.36
N ALA A 175 10.83 -11.99 4.05
CA ALA A 175 11.45 -11.52 5.28
C ALA A 175 10.76 -12.09 6.51
N SER A 176 11.49 -12.17 7.62
CA SER A 176 10.93 -12.60 8.89
C SER A 176 10.00 -11.54 9.50
N ARG A 177 9.10 -11.97 10.39
CA ARG A 177 8.25 -11.08 11.17
C ARG A 177 9.07 -9.98 11.88
N THR A 178 10.19 -10.35 12.46
CA THR A 178 11.07 -9.40 13.16
C THR A 178 11.68 -8.36 12.22
N ASP A 179 12.10 -8.79 11.03
CA ASP A 179 12.69 -7.86 10.06
C ASP A 179 11.65 -6.86 9.53
N ILE A 180 10.44 -7.32 9.22
CA ILE A 180 9.33 -6.44 8.81
C ILE A 180 8.97 -5.46 9.94
N PHE A 181 8.85 -5.94 11.18
CA PHE A 181 8.58 -5.08 12.33
C PHE A 181 9.64 -4.00 12.50
N ASN A 182 10.91 -4.38 12.47
CA ASN A 182 12.03 -3.43 12.59
C ASN A 182 12.03 -2.42 11.44
N PHE A 183 11.73 -2.87 10.22
CA PHE A 183 11.60 -1.97 9.08
C PHE A 183 10.49 -0.93 9.33
N CYS A 184 9.29 -1.35 9.73
CA CYS A 184 8.18 -0.44 10.01
C CYS A 184 8.55 0.57 11.11
N VAL A 185 9.13 0.11 12.21
CA VAL A 185 9.56 0.98 13.32
C VAL A 185 10.59 2.00 12.86
N ASN A 186 11.62 1.55 12.13
CA ASN A 186 12.69 2.44 11.65
C ASN A 186 12.17 3.49 10.65
N GLU A 187 11.28 3.09 9.72
CA GLU A 187 10.63 4.02 8.80
C GLU A 187 9.84 5.08 9.56
N LEU A 188 8.97 4.68 10.48
CA LEU A 188 8.15 5.60 11.24
C LEU A 188 8.98 6.52 12.15
N GLN A 189 10.02 6.01 12.82
CA GLN A 189 10.94 6.83 13.61
C GLN A 189 11.68 7.86 12.76
N SER A 190 12.14 7.46 11.57
CA SER A 190 12.76 8.37 10.60
C SER A 190 11.81 9.50 10.19
N LEU A 191 10.53 9.17 9.96
CA LEU A 191 9.50 10.13 9.58
C LEU A 191 9.10 11.09 10.70
N LEU A 192 9.27 10.70 11.96
CA LEU A 192 9.04 11.56 13.12
C LEU A 192 10.23 12.50 13.41
N SER A 193 11.41 12.24 12.84
CA SER A 193 12.61 13.05 13.07
C SER A 193 12.47 14.46 12.49
N ASP A 194 13.36 15.36 12.93
CA ASP A 194 13.44 16.74 12.41
C ASP A 194 13.92 16.81 10.95
N ASN A 195 14.53 15.73 10.45
CA ASN A 195 15.00 15.63 9.06
C ASN A 195 13.89 15.18 8.09
N SER A 196 12.73 14.83 8.59
CA SER A 196 11.57 14.47 7.75
C SER A 196 10.89 15.71 7.19
N ASN A 197 10.38 15.58 5.95
CA ASN A 197 9.57 16.62 5.31
C ASN A 197 8.09 16.51 5.67
N LEU A 198 7.67 15.56 6.51
CA LEU A 198 6.30 15.52 6.99
C LEU A 198 6.00 16.76 7.83
N PRO A 199 4.86 17.43 7.58
CA PRO A 199 4.45 18.58 8.38
C PRO A 199 4.13 18.15 9.81
N ALA A 200 4.11 19.13 10.72
CA ALA A 200 3.65 18.92 12.08
C ALA A 200 2.18 18.43 12.11
N ALA A 201 1.82 17.75 13.19
CA ALA A 201 0.49 17.17 13.36
C ALA A 201 -0.66 18.15 13.09
N LYS A 202 -1.73 17.66 12.47
CA LYS A 202 -3.02 18.35 12.18
C LYS A 202 -2.94 19.46 11.12
N ILE A 203 -1.90 19.49 10.30
CA ILE A 203 -1.77 20.50 9.23
C ILE A 203 -2.37 20.03 7.92
N MET A 204 -2.32 18.73 7.62
CA MET A 204 -2.60 18.19 6.29
C MET A 204 -3.81 17.24 6.21
N TYR A 205 -4.74 17.32 7.16
CA TYR A 205 -5.93 16.47 7.07
C TYR A 205 -6.62 16.57 5.70
N PRO A 206 -7.01 15.45 5.03
CA PRO A 206 -6.95 14.05 5.50
C PRO A 206 -5.64 13.30 5.17
N ARG A 207 -4.60 13.97 4.74
CA ARG A 207 -3.30 13.38 4.40
C ARG A 207 -2.47 13.14 5.67
N ALA A 208 -1.48 12.21 5.57
CA ALA A 208 -0.62 11.90 6.70
C ALA A 208 0.29 13.07 7.08
N ASP A 209 0.47 13.27 8.37
CA ASP A 209 1.40 14.19 9.00
C ASP A 209 2.08 13.49 10.19
N LYS A 210 2.91 14.19 10.97
CA LYS A 210 3.60 13.59 12.14
C LYS A 210 2.65 13.15 13.27
N GLY A 211 1.37 13.39 13.17
CA GLY A 211 0.35 12.94 14.11
C GLY A 211 -0.47 11.75 13.66
N ALA A 212 -0.18 11.21 12.46
CA ALA A 212 -0.92 10.11 11.85
C ALA A 212 -0.65 8.73 12.47
#